data_900617e6e1e0176b798055daa46baa0a
#
_entry.id   900617e6e1e0176b798055daa46baa0a
#
_cell.length_a   1.000
_cell.length_b   1.000
_cell.length_c   1.000
_cell.angle_alpha   90.00
_cell.angle_beta   90.00
_cell.angle_gamma   90.00
#
_symmetry.space_group_name_H-M   'P 1'
#
loop_
_entity.id
_entity.type
_entity.pdbx_description
1 polymer ?
#
loop_
_entity_poly.entity_id
_entity_poly.type
_entity_poly.pdbx_seq_one_letter_code
_entity_poly.pdbx_strand_id
1 'polypeptide(L)'
;NIHIHSSGIVLAGSKGTVLVGEGIDREPLINIKGINNKLSSAETMIVDAYVGVGTKQFTIQQTEGFAVGDEVTIRRPSTLAWIKLLGTDHFGGGVTATGWKPGERDLFFERKITAIDGNKITIDHALTTAIDSSYGGAMISKYEWKGRINNCGVENLTLVSSYALSNPK
;
A
#
# COMPACT_ATOMS: atom_id res chain seq x y z
N ASN A 1 21.88 1.33 11.59
CA ASN A 1 20.83 0.81 10.71
C ASN A 1 21.44 0.15 9.49
N ILE A 2 20.86 -0.96 9.03
CA ILE A 2 21.27 -1.66 7.81
C ILE A 2 20.35 -1.20 6.68
N HIS A 3 20.95 -0.79 5.54
CA HIS A 3 20.20 -0.33 4.39
C HIS A 3 20.46 -1.21 3.17
N ILE A 4 19.40 -1.71 2.53
CA ILE A 4 19.44 -2.48 1.30
C ILE A 4 18.76 -1.66 0.22
N HIS A 5 19.51 -1.25 -0.80
CA HIS A 5 19.03 -0.38 -1.88
C HIS A 5 19.07 -1.04 -3.27
N SER A 6 19.48 -2.30 -3.36
CA SER A 6 19.59 -3.04 -4.61
C SER A 6 18.77 -4.32 -4.58
N SER A 7 18.23 -4.72 -5.73
CA SER A 7 17.54 -5.99 -5.88
C SER A 7 18.47 -7.18 -5.66
N GLY A 8 17.89 -8.32 -5.27
CA GLY A 8 18.61 -9.60 -5.15
C GLY A 8 19.48 -9.72 -3.90
N ILE A 9 19.33 -8.83 -2.92
CA ILE A 9 20.13 -8.87 -1.69
C ILE A 9 19.35 -9.59 -0.59
N VAL A 10 19.94 -10.63 -0.03
CA VAL A 10 19.44 -11.34 1.14
C VAL A 10 20.42 -11.17 2.30
N LEU A 11 19.93 -10.62 3.41
CA LEU A 11 20.67 -10.58 4.68
C LEU A 11 20.36 -11.87 5.44
N ALA A 12 21.29 -12.81 5.40
CA ALA A 12 21.16 -14.10 6.04
C ALA A 12 22.05 -14.19 7.29
N GLY A 13 21.49 -14.60 8.41
CA GLY A 13 22.23 -14.96 9.60
C GLY A 13 22.57 -16.46 9.62
N SER A 14 23.44 -16.86 10.52
CA SER A 14 23.65 -18.25 10.92
C SER A 14 22.96 -18.53 12.25
N LYS A 15 22.98 -19.78 12.71
CA LYS A 15 22.37 -20.16 14.00
C LYS A 15 22.92 -19.30 15.15
N GLY A 16 22.02 -18.60 15.85
CA GLY A 16 22.35 -17.72 16.96
C GLY A 16 22.75 -16.30 16.58
N THR A 17 22.65 -15.90 15.30
CA THR A 17 22.86 -14.52 14.90
C THR A 17 21.79 -13.62 15.50
N VAL A 18 22.23 -12.57 16.22
CA VAL A 18 21.36 -11.57 16.81
C VAL A 18 21.81 -10.19 16.32
N LEU A 19 20.88 -9.40 15.78
CA LEU A 19 21.07 -7.98 15.51
C LEU A 19 20.39 -7.17 16.60
N VAL A 20 21.16 -6.34 17.30
CA VAL A 20 20.67 -5.49 18.37
C VAL A 20 20.58 -4.05 17.87
N GLY A 21 19.37 -3.48 17.93
CA GLY A 21 19.16 -2.06 17.75
C GLY A 21 19.47 -1.32 19.06
N GLU A 22 20.49 -0.49 19.05
CA GLU A 22 20.87 0.35 20.18
C GLU A 22 20.52 1.81 19.87
N GLY A 23 20.14 2.55 20.92
CA GLY A 23 19.80 3.96 20.83
C GLY A 23 18.36 4.26 21.23
N ILE A 24 18.02 5.54 21.18
CA ILE A 24 16.71 6.08 21.57
C ILE A 24 15.81 6.42 20.39
N ASP A 25 16.33 6.31 19.19
CA ASP A 25 15.63 6.69 17.96
C ASP A 25 14.66 5.59 17.50
N ARG A 26 13.51 6.00 16.98
CA ARG A 26 12.48 5.10 16.46
C ARG A 26 12.72 4.76 14.98
N GLU A 27 13.96 4.43 14.64
CA GLU A 27 14.32 4.07 13.28
C GLU A 27 14.24 2.55 13.04
N PRO A 28 13.91 2.10 11.83
CA PRO A 28 13.94 0.69 11.51
C PRO A 28 15.39 0.16 11.55
N LEU A 29 15.59 -0.98 12.19
CA LEU A 29 16.91 -1.63 12.26
C LEU A 29 17.41 -2.07 10.89
N ILE A 30 16.50 -2.55 10.04
CA ILE A 30 16.77 -2.92 8.65
C ILE A 30 15.81 -2.17 7.76
N ASN A 31 16.34 -1.46 6.77
CA ASN A 31 15.58 -0.69 5.78
C ASN A 31 15.85 -1.25 4.38
N ILE A 32 14.82 -1.84 3.76
CA ILE A 32 14.87 -2.35 2.38
C ILE A 32 14.05 -1.38 1.53
N LYS A 33 14.74 -0.52 0.78
CA LYS A 33 14.07 0.57 0.06
C LYS A 33 14.77 0.90 -1.25
N GLY A 34 14.02 0.83 -2.35
CA GLY A 34 14.43 1.35 -3.64
C GLY A 34 14.27 2.88 -3.75
N ILE A 35 14.34 3.38 -4.96
CA ILE A 35 14.16 4.80 -5.26
C ILE A 35 12.67 5.08 -5.53
N ASN A 36 12.10 6.06 -4.85
CA ASN A 36 10.71 6.46 -5.05
C ASN A 36 10.58 7.39 -6.29
N ASN A 37 10.66 6.77 -7.47
CA ASN A 37 10.52 7.44 -8.76
C ASN A 37 9.36 6.85 -9.59
N LYS A 38 8.29 6.42 -8.90
CA LYS A 38 7.07 5.89 -9.51
C LYS A 38 6.40 7.00 -10.35
N LEU A 39 6.11 6.69 -11.61
CA LEU A 39 5.38 7.54 -12.54
C LEU A 39 4.03 6.91 -12.82
N SER A 40 2.95 7.67 -12.69
CA SER A 40 1.58 7.19 -12.93
C SER A 40 0.95 7.93 -14.12
N SER A 41 0.14 7.22 -14.90
CA SER A 41 -0.73 7.82 -15.92
C SER A 41 -1.89 8.60 -15.28
N ALA A 42 -2.71 9.23 -16.13
CA ALA A 42 -4.00 9.75 -15.70
C ALA A 42 -4.88 8.62 -15.13
N GLU A 43 -5.71 8.96 -14.16
CA GLU A 43 -6.65 8.03 -13.54
C GLU A 43 -7.91 7.90 -14.40
N THR A 44 -8.50 6.69 -14.45
CA THR A 44 -9.85 6.44 -14.95
C THR A 44 -10.71 5.80 -13.85
N MET A 45 -12.03 5.97 -13.92
CA MET A 45 -12.95 5.50 -12.89
C MET A 45 -13.23 4.00 -13.02
N ILE A 46 -13.37 3.31 -11.88
CA ILE A 46 -14.12 2.04 -11.78
C ILE A 46 -15.60 2.43 -11.69
N VAL A 47 -16.40 1.94 -12.65
CA VAL A 47 -17.80 2.38 -12.84
C VAL A 47 -18.84 1.46 -12.20
N ASP A 48 -18.42 0.30 -11.68
CA ASP A 48 -19.32 -0.58 -10.94
C ASP A 48 -19.85 0.13 -9.68
N ALA A 49 -21.14 -0.01 -9.41
CA ALA A 49 -21.76 0.55 -8.20
C ALA A 49 -21.14 -0.05 -6.93
N TYR A 50 -20.79 -1.36 -6.99
CA TYR A 50 -20.16 -2.08 -5.90
C TYR A 50 -19.25 -3.19 -6.41
N VAL A 51 -18.01 -3.24 -5.90
CA VAL A 51 -17.05 -4.33 -6.11
C VAL A 51 -16.72 -4.94 -4.76
N GLY A 52 -17.10 -6.19 -4.55
CA GLY A 52 -16.93 -6.88 -3.25
C GLY A 52 -15.48 -7.23 -2.93
N VAL A 53 -15.21 -7.44 -1.65
CA VAL A 53 -13.95 -8.03 -1.18
C VAL A 53 -13.75 -9.40 -1.83
N GLY A 54 -12.53 -9.75 -2.19
CA GLY A 54 -12.21 -11.01 -2.87
C GLY A 54 -12.37 -10.97 -4.39
N THR A 55 -12.92 -9.89 -4.95
CA THR A 55 -13.13 -9.73 -6.39
C THR A 55 -11.81 -9.42 -7.10
N LYS A 56 -11.64 -10.02 -8.29
CA LYS A 56 -10.53 -9.74 -9.21
C LYS A 56 -10.97 -9.05 -10.50
N GLN A 57 -12.27 -8.87 -10.69
CA GLN A 57 -12.86 -8.31 -11.90
C GLN A 57 -13.71 -7.09 -11.57
N PHE A 58 -13.60 -6.06 -12.40
CA PHE A 58 -14.42 -4.84 -12.33
C PHE A 58 -14.42 -4.14 -13.69
N THR A 59 -15.36 -3.21 -13.86
CA THR A 59 -15.53 -2.42 -15.07
C THR A 59 -14.93 -1.05 -14.88
N ILE A 60 -14.16 -0.57 -15.86
CA ILE A 60 -13.61 0.79 -15.88
C ILE A 60 -14.27 1.64 -16.96
N GLN A 61 -14.21 2.94 -16.83
CA GLN A 61 -14.86 3.88 -17.73
C GLN A 61 -14.29 3.76 -19.16
N GLN A 62 -12.98 3.58 -19.28
CA GLN A 62 -12.30 3.42 -20.58
C GLN A 62 -11.03 2.58 -20.39
N THR A 63 -10.75 1.72 -21.38
CA THR A 63 -9.58 0.84 -21.39
C THR A 63 -8.47 1.33 -22.31
N GLU A 64 -8.67 2.47 -22.98
CA GLU A 64 -7.62 3.06 -23.81
C GLU A 64 -6.35 3.34 -22.97
N GLY A 65 -5.20 2.90 -23.47
CA GLY A 65 -3.91 3.03 -22.79
C GLY A 65 -3.59 1.91 -21.80
N PHE A 66 -4.52 0.98 -21.54
CA PHE A 66 -4.28 -0.21 -20.73
C PHE A 66 -4.05 -1.45 -21.60
N ALA A 67 -3.14 -2.33 -21.17
CA ALA A 67 -2.85 -3.60 -21.80
C ALA A 67 -2.71 -4.72 -20.75
N VAL A 68 -2.92 -5.95 -21.19
CA VAL A 68 -2.60 -7.13 -20.38
C VAL A 68 -1.11 -7.12 -20.05
N GLY A 69 -0.77 -7.30 -18.79
CA GLY A 69 0.59 -7.22 -18.28
C GLY A 69 0.95 -5.88 -17.65
N ASP A 70 0.15 -4.84 -17.85
CA ASP A 70 0.41 -3.53 -17.20
C ASP A 70 0.30 -3.61 -15.69
N GLU A 71 1.22 -2.92 -15.02
CA GLU A 71 1.15 -2.65 -13.59
C GLU A 71 0.25 -1.44 -13.34
N VAL A 72 -0.72 -1.61 -12.44
CA VAL A 72 -1.73 -0.59 -12.13
C VAL A 72 -1.84 -0.34 -10.63
N THR A 73 -2.17 0.89 -10.29
CA THR A 73 -2.58 1.28 -8.95
C THR A 73 -4.09 1.52 -8.96
N ILE A 74 -4.80 0.83 -8.08
CA ILE A 74 -6.22 1.10 -7.79
C ILE A 74 -6.25 1.93 -6.52
N ARG A 75 -6.78 3.15 -6.60
CA ARG A 75 -6.93 4.08 -5.48
C ARG A 75 -8.38 4.16 -5.05
N ARG A 76 -8.65 3.75 -3.82
CA ARG A 76 -9.93 3.96 -3.15
C ARG A 76 -9.81 5.20 -2.27
N PRO A 77 -10.51 6.31 -2.59
CA PRO A 77 -10.38 7.55 -1.84
C PRO A 77 -11.03 7.43 -0.45
N SER A 78 -10.44 8.07 0.53
CA SER A 78 -11.05 8.30 1.84
C SER A 78 -11.94 9.54 1.79
N THR A 79 -13.19 9.35 1.36
CA THR A 79 -14.16 10.45 1.26
C THR A 79 -14.74 10.82 2.61
N LEU A 80 -15.30 12.02 2.73
CA LEU A 80 -15.99 12.45 3.95
C LEU A 80 -17.16 11.51 4.31
N ALA A 81 -17.89 11.00 3.31
CA ALA A 81 -18.99 10.06 3.51
C ALA A 81 -18.49 8.76 4.16
N TRP A 82 -17.37 8.21 3.66
CA TRP A 82 -16.76 7.01 4.24
C TRP A 82 -16.21 7.24 5.65
N ILE A 83 -15.53 8.37 5.88
CA ILE A 83 -14.97 8.75 7.19
C ILE A 83 -16.09 8.88 8.23
N LYS A 84 -17.21 9.52 7.87
CA LYS A 84 -18.39 9.64 8.76
C LYS A 84 -19.06 8.29 9.04
N LEU A 85 -19.15 7.41 8.03
CA LEU A 85 -19.68 6.05 8.23
C LEU A 85 -18.88 5.28 9.27
N LEU A 86 -17.57 5.44 9.27
CA LEU A 86 -16.67 4.80 10.25
C LEU A 86 -16.65 5.49 11.62
N GLY A 87 -17.24 6.67 11.77
CA GLY A 87 -17.16 7.48 12.99
C GLY A 87 -15.73 7.97 13.29
N THR A 88 -14.90 8.11 12.26
CA THR A 88 -13.48 8.50 12.41
C THR A 88 -13.22 9.97 12.03
N ASP A 89 -14.25 10.74 11.82
CA ASP A 89 -14.19 12.20 11.62
C ASP A 89 -13.85 12.95 12.91
N HIS A 90 -14.02 12.29 14.06
CA HIS A 90 -13.65 12.82 15.37
C HIS A 90 -13.33 11.68 16.33
N PHE A 91 -12.12 11.61 16.85
CA PHE A 91 -11.73 10.63 17.89
C PHE A 91 -10.67 11.21 18.81
N GLY A 92 -10.56 10.63 20.00
CA GLY A 92 -9.77 11.18 21.10
C GLY A 92 -10.58 12.19 21.91
N GLY A 93 -9.95 12.82 22.87
CA GLY A 93 -10.56 13.76 23.81
C GLY A 93 -9.81 15.09 23.91
N GLY A 94 -10.54 16.13 24.29
CA GLY A 94 -9.99 17.46 24.54
C GLY A 94 -9.61 18.22 23.26
N VAL A 95 -8.79 19.25 23.43
CA VAL A 95 -8.36 20.17 22.36
C VAL A 95 -7.46 19.55 21.29
N THR A 96 -6.91 18.36 21.56
CA THR A 96 -6.04 17.63 20.63
C THR A 96 -6.79 16.55 19.84
N ALA A 97 -8.10 16.42 20.05
CA ALA A 97 -8.91 15.47 19.31
C ALA A 97 -8.92 15.82 17.83
N THR A 98 -8.39 14.91 17.02
CA THR A 98 -8.34 15.06 15.56
C THR A 98 -9.01 13.88 14.91
N GLY A 99 -9.86 14.15 13.91
CA GLY A 99 -10.43 13.13 13.05
C GLY A 99 -9.65 12.98 11.76
N TRP A 100 -9.99 11.96 11.00
CA TRP A 100 -9.48 11.81 9.64
C TRP A 100 -10.09 12.87 8.73
N LYS A 101 -9.30 13.33 7.77
CA LYS A 101 -9.77 14.22 6.71
C LYS A 101 -9.80 13.50 5.36
N PRO A 102 -10.67 13.91 4.44
CA PRO A 102 -10.69 13.37 3.09
C PRO A 102 -9.32 13.42 2.42
N GLY A 103 -8.92 12.30 1.78
CA GLY A 103 -7.64 12.14 1.12
C GLY A 103 -6.47 11.70 2.03
N GLU A 104 -6.62 11.75 3.35
CA GLU A 104 -5.53 11.37 4.28
C GLU A 104 -5.38 9.85 4.46
N ARG A 105 -6.41 9.10 4.14
CA ARG A 105 -6.49 7.64 4.35
C ARG A 105 -6.90 6.88 3.10
N ASP A 106 -6.47 7.37 1.95
CA ASP A 106 -6.68 6.67 0.68
C ASP A 106 -6.02 5.29 0.72
N LEU A 107 -6.69 4.31 0.17
CA LEU A 107 -6.16 2.95 0.04
C LEU A 107 -5.63 2.75 -1.38
N PHE A 108 -4.46 2.14 -1.47
CA PHE A 108 -3.79 1.88 -2.74
C PHE A 108 -3.52 0.39 -2.89
N PHE A 109 -3.96 -0.18 -4.01
CA PHE A 109 -3.73 -1.56 -4.38
C PHE A 109 -2.88 -1.60 -5.64
N GLU A 110 -1.64 -2.05 -5.54
CA GLU A 110 -0.80 -2.33 -6.70
C GLU A 110 -1.15 -3.71 -7.24
N ARG A 111 -1.47 -3.78 -8.52
CA ARG A 111 -1.96 -4.99 -9.20
C ARG A 111 -1.37 -5.07 -10.60
N LYS A 112 -1.51 -6.25 -11.22
CA LYS A 112 -1.18 -6.46 -12.61
C LYS A 112 -2.43 -6.87 -13.38
N ILE A 113 -2.64 -6.30 -14.55
CA ILE A 113 -3.75 -6.68 -15.44
C ILE A 113 -3.45 -8.04 -16.05
N THR A 114 -4.37 -9.00 -15.89
CA THR A 114 -4.26 -10.35 -16.43
C THR A 114 -5.19 -10.61 -17.60
N ALA A 115 -6.28 -9.85 -17.71
CA ALA A 115 -7.20 -9.89 -18.87
C ALA A 115 -7.94 -8.56 -19.03
N ILE A 116 -8.32 -8.26 -20.27
CA ILE A 116 -9.20 -7.15 -20.65
C ILE A 116 -10.26 -7.69 -21.61
N ASP A 117 -11.54 -7.46 -21.30
CA ASP A 117 -12.68 -7.81 -22.12
C ASP A 117 -13.64 -6.61 -22.21
N GLY A 118 -13.60 -5.89 -23.33
CA GLY A 118 -14.25 -4.60 -23.44
C GLY A 118 -13.74 -3.64 -22.36
N ASN A 119 -14.64 -3.14 -21.52
CA ASN A 119 -14.28 -2.28 -20.37
C ASN A 119 -14.05 -3.06 -19.06
N LYS A 120 -14.12 -4.40 -19.08
CA LYS A 120 -13.90 -5.24 -17.91
C LYS A 120 -12.41 -5.59 -17.78
N ILE A 121 -11.83 -5.26 -16.64
CA ILE A 121 -10.45 -5.56 -16.26
C ILE A 121 -10.44 -6.74 -15.29
N THR A 122 -9.50 -7.67 -15.50
CA THR A 122 -9.15 -8.71 -14.52
C THR A 122 -7.74 -8.47 -14.00
N ILE A 123 -7.56 -8.55 -12.69
CA ILE A 123 -6.29 -8.33 -11.98
C ILE A 123 -5.75 -9.62 -11.37
N ASP A 124 -4.44 -9.67 -11.12
CA ASP A 124 -3.71 -10.84 -10.59
C ASP A 124 -4.14 -11.23 -9.17
N HIS A 125 -4.30 -10.27 -8.27
CA HIS A 125 -4.68 -10.50 -6.87
C HIS A 125 -5.96 -9.76 -6.52
N ALA A 126 -6.80 -10.40 -5.71
CA ALA A 126 -8.08 -9.87 -5.28
C ALA A 126 -7.96 -8.55 -4.50
N LEU A 127 -9.03 -7.76 -4.53
CA LEU A 127 -9.18 -6.60 -3.66
C LEU A 127 -9.46 -7.06 -2.22
N THR A 128 -8.78 -6.44 -1.27
CA THR A 128 -8.94 -6.74 0.18
C THR A 128 -9.92 -5.80 0.88
N THR A 129 -10.46 -4.84 0.14
CA THR A 129 -11.48 -3.88 0.59
C THR A 129 -12.54 -3.75 -0.49
N ALA A 130 -13.79 -3.60 -0.10
CA ALA A 130 -14.87 -3.29 -1.04
C ALA A 130 -14.71 -1.89 -1.63
N ILE A 131 -15.10 -1.75 -2.90
CA ILE A 131 -15.26 -0.47 -3.58
C ILE A 131 -16.76 -0.21 -3.69
N ASP A 132 -17.22 0.90 -3.17
CA ASP A 132 -18.62 1.31 -3.18
C ASP A 132 -18.72 2.74 -3.69
N SER A 133 -19.48 2.94 -4.76
CA SER A 133 -19.66 4.25 -5.40
C SER A 133 -20.31 5.27 -4.45
N SER A 134 -21.14 4.83 -3.50
CA SER A 134 -21.76 5.70 -2.48
C SER A 134 -20.73 6.34 -1.55
N TYR A 135 -19.54 5.75 -1.46
CA TYR A 135 -18.43 6.25 -0.64
C TYR A 135 -17.24 6.72 -1.48
N GLY A 136 -17.47 7.01 -2.76
CA GLY A 136 -16.46 7.58 -3.66
C GLY A 136 -15.84 6.62 -4.65
N GLY A 137 -16.25 5.34 -4.67
CA GLY A 137 -15.78 4.35 -5.62
C GLY A 137 -14.28 4.14 -5.58
N ALA A 138 -13.67 3.99 -6.76
CA ALA A 138 -12.22 3.94 -6.92
C ALA A 138 -11.77 4.40 -8.30
N MET A 139 -10.49 4.74 -8.40
CA MET A 139 -9.79 5.09 -9.63
C MET A 139 -8.72 4.05 -9.91
N ILE A 140 -8.39 3.84 -11.19
CA ILE A 140 -7.28 3.02 -11.63
C ILE A 140 -6.36 3.83 -12.53
N SER A 141 -5.05 3.67 -12.36
CA SER A 141 -4.02 4.26 -13.21
C SER A 141 -2.93 3.25 -13.49
N LYS A 142 -2.34 3.30 -14.68
CA LYS A 142 -1.12 2.57 -15.00
C LYS A 142 0.07 3.26 -14.34
N TYR A 143 1.07 2.49 -13.91
CA TYR A 143 2.32 3.06 -13.43
C TYR A 143 3.56 2.34 -13.97
N GLU A 144 4.68 3.07 -13.93
CA GLU A 144 6.02 2.54 -14.09
C GLU A 144 6.86 2.90 -12.87
N TRP A 145 7.60 1.93 -12.35
CA TRP A 145 8.45 2.17 -11.19
C TRP A 145 9.84 1.53 -11.36
N LYS A 146 10.70 2.24 -12.08
CA LYS A 146 12.07 1.79 -12.37
C LYS A 146 12.96 1.65 -11.13
N GLY A 147 12.68 2.41 -10.10
CA GLY A 147 13.41 2.38 -8.83
C GLY A 147 12.95 1.31 -7.84
N ARG A 148 11.93 0.52 -8.18
CA ARG A 148 11.47 -0.58 -7.34
C ARG A 148 12.51 -1.69 -7.29
N ILE A 149 12.87 -2.11 -6.07
CA ILE A 149 13.73 -3.28 -5.86
C ILE A 149 12.89 -4.52 -5.56
N ASN A 150 13.42 -5.68 -5.89
CA ASN A 150 12.77 -6.98 -5.72
C ASN A 150 13.77 -8.06 -5.30
N ASN A 151 13.25 -9.25 -4.94
CA ASN A 151 14.07 -10.39 -4.51
C ASN A 151 15.02 -10.04 -3.36
N CYS A 152 14.56 -9.23 -2.42
CA CYS A 152 15.28 -8.90 -1.19
C CYS A 152 14.69 -9.68 -0.02
N GLY A 153 15.50 -10.05 0.94
CA GLY A 153 15.05 -10.82 2.09
C GLY A 153 15.92 -10.62 3.32
N VAL A 154 15.35 -11.03 4.46
CA VAL A 154 16.04 -11.13 5.74
C VAL A 154 15.68 -12.49 6.33
N GLU A 155 16.68 -13.30 6.67
CA GLU A 155 16.43 -14.66 7.16
C GLU A 155 17.45 -15.13 8.20
N ASN A 156 17.08 -16.15 8.97
CA ASN A 156 17.94 -16.86 9.91
C ASN A 156 18.63 -15.98 10.96
N LEU A 157 17.95 -14.93 11.45
CA LEU A 157 18.49 -14.06 12.47
C LEU A 157 17.38 -13.58 13.43
N THR A 158 17.79 -13.15 14.62
CA THR A 158 16.93 -12.56 15.63
C THR A 158 17.15 -11.04 15.65
N LEU A 159 16.07 -10.28 15.69
CA LEU A 159 16.11 -8.83 15.84
C LEU A 159 15.70 -8.47 17.27
N VAL A 160 16.50 -7.67 17.95
CA VAL A 160 16.27 -7.20 19.32
C VAL A 160 16.49 -5.70 19.38
N SER A 161 15.65 -5.00 20.14
CA SER A 161 15.85 -3.59 20.47
C SER A 161 16.24 -3.45 21.94
N SER A 162 17.26 -2.66 22.23
CA SER A 162 17.53 -2.18 23.58
C SER A 162 16.58 -1.00 23.87
N TYR A 163 16.05 -0.95 25.10
CA TYR A 163 15.26 0.17 25.58
C TYR A 163 15.42 0.33 27.10
N ALA A 164 15.24 1.54 27.59
CA ALA A 164 15.30 1.82 29.02
C ALA A 164 14.01 1.34 29.68
N LEU A 165 14.07 0.30 30.51
CA LEU A 165 12.92 -0.23 31.26
C LEU A 165 12.29 0.81 32.21
N SER A 166 13.06 1.79 32.65
CA SER A 166 12.61 2.90 33.53
C SER A 166 11.85 3.98 32.74
N ASN A 167 11.95 4.02 31.41
CA ASN A 167 11.29 4.98 30.54
C ASN A 167 10.95 4.35 29.18
N PRO A 168 10.00 3.42 29.12
CA PRO A 168 9.60 2.74 27.90
C PRO A 168 8.68 3.65 27.06
N LYS A 169 9.21 4.65 26.39
CA LYS A 169 8.45 5.53 25.47
C LYS A 169 8.41 4.95 24.07
#